data_bd4dae381e900e052f944555a4d05c5f
#
_entry.id   bd4dae381e900e052f944555a4d05c5f
#
_cell.length_a   1.000
_cell.length_b   1.000
_cell.length_c   1.000
_cell.angle_alpha   90.00
_cell.angle_beta   90.00
_cell.angle_gamma   90.00
#
_symmetry.space_group_name_H-M   'P 1'
#
loop_
_entity.id
_entity.type
_entity.pdbx_description
1 polymer ?
#
loop_
_entity_poly.entity_id
_entity_poly.type
_entity_poly.pdbx_seq_one_letter_code
_entity_poly.pdbx_strand_id
1 'polypeptide(L)'
;MNETEQAALAQLDRLNGAQELHAAVLALLLPPGSQRALRAWKNECAKLPHIRQVLEWVGQLRANARLPLFETLLSRMRGQPLTERQALLEATRRVMAARGILRPIDRLHWIAMRQRLGESSPAETRAAATSELSQLPESAVAAIASYTAFLARMVPTEADALEDTAPTEAGLTWYAGVMAPWAKRAAIPPCDPPDTEGLVQALQELQSVAWMQRPALVRAWVEAAVLHGRLNDTAADALRLSCSLLDSPLPPELAWHYGETFSETLA
;
A
#
# COMPACT_ATOMS: atom_id res chain seq x y z
N MET A 1 -7.75 21.66 2.23
CA MET A 1 -7.63 21.47 0.75
C MET A 1 -7.74 22.86 0.14
N ASN A 2 -6.80 23.24 -0.73
CA ASN A 2 -6.85 24.53 -1.42
C ASN A 2 -7.65 24.38 -2.74
N GLU A 3 -8.06 25.53 -3.34
CA GLU A 3 -8.89 25.55 -4.54
C GLU A 3 -8.21 24.87 -5.75
N THR A 4 -6.89 25.04 -5.88
CA THR A 4 -6.09 24.41 -6.95
C THR A 4 -6.10 22.89 -6.84
N GLU A 5 -5.93 22.36 -5.64
CA GLU A 5 -5.97 20.92 -5.38
C GLU A 5 -7.36 20.32 -5.64
N GLN A 6 -8.42 21.05 -5.25
CA GLN A 6 -9.81 20.64 -5.54
C GLN A 6 -10.07 20.57 -7.04
N ALA A 7 -9.62 21.58 -7.78
CA ALA A 7 -9.74 21.59 -9.23
C ALA A 7 -8.98 20.42 -9.88
N ALA A 8 -7.75 20.14 -9.43
CA ALA A 8 -6.95 19.04 -9.91
C ALA A 8 -7.60 17.67 -9.64
N LEU A 9 -8.10 17.45 -8.42
CA LEU A 9 -8.84 16.24 -8.07
C LEU A 9 -10.07 16.06 -8.94
N ALA A 10 -10.85 17.14 -9.17
CA ALA A 10 -12.03 17.08 -10.00
C ALA A 10 -11.71 16.73 -11.47
N GLN A 11 -10.56 17.15 -12.00
CA GLN A 11 -10.10 16.76 -13.35
C GLN A 11 -9.66 15.30 -13.38
N LEU A 12 -8.86 14.86 -12.41
CA LEU A 12 -8.40 13.47 -12.30
C LEU A 12 -9.57 12.50 -12.07
N ASP A 13 -10.58 12.94 -11.36
CA ASP A 13 -11.80 12.15 -11.12
C ASP A 13 -12.66 11.97 -12.37
N ARG A 14 -12.54 12.81 -13.38
CA ARG A 14 -13.25 12.68 -14.66
C ARG A 14 -12.58 11.73 -15.66
N LEU A 15 -11.36 11.29 -15.37
CA LEU A 15 -10.65 10.37 -16.25
C LEU A 15 -11.33 9.02 -16.28
N ASN A 16 -11.70 8.53 -17.46
CA ASN A 16 -12.40 7.26 -17.65
C ASN A 16 -11.80 6.39 -18.77
N GLY A 17 -11.05 7.00 -19.68
CA GLY A 17 -10.38 6.28 -20.76
C GLY A 17 -9.21 5.43 -20.23
N ALA A 18 -9.04 4.21 -20.76
CA ALA A 18 -7.95 3.31 -20.32
C ALA A 18 -6.57 3.99 -20.37
N GLN A 19 -6.27 4.74 -21.44
CA GLN A 19 -5.00 5.46 -21.61
C GLN A 19 -4.83 6.60 -20.60
N GLU A 20 -5.91 7.30 -20.26
CA GLU A 20 -5.89 8.39 -19.28
C GLU A 20 -5.69 7.84 -17.88
N LEU A 21 -6.42 6.78 -17.51
CA LEU A 21 -6.26 6.08 -16.24
C LEU A 21 -4.84 5.53 -16.10
N HIS A 22 -4.30 4.94 -17.16
CA HIS A 22 -2.93 4.44 -17.23
C HIS A 22 -1.92 5.57 -16.93
N ALA A 23 -2.04 6.71 -17.61
CA ALA A 23 -1.15 7.84 -17.42
C ALA A 23 -1.22 8.40 -15.99
N ALA A 24 -2.43 8.54 -15.42
CA ALA A 24 -2.64 9.08 -14.08
C ALA A 24 -2.11 8.12 -12.98
N VAL A 25 -2.39 6.82 -13.09
CA VAL A 25 -1.87 5.81 -12.15
C VAL A 25 -0.35 5.81 -12.14
N LEU A 26 0.29 5.80 -13.31
CA LEU A 26 1.75 5.86 -13.40
C LEU A 26 2.32 7.18 -12.88
N ALA A 27 1.64 8.33 -13.11
CA ALA A 27 2.08 9.64 -12.61
C ALA A 27 2.07 9.71 -11.08
N LEU A 28 1.07 9.08 -10.42
CA LEU A 28 0.99 9.00 -8.96
C LEU A 28 2.15 8.20 -8.34
N LEU A 29 2.71 7.25 -9.08
CA LEU A 29 3.84 6.43 -8.64
C LEU A 29 5.21 7.09 -8.90
N LEU A 30 5.26 8.24 -9.60
CA LEU A 30 6.53 8.90 -9.90
C LEU A 30 7.14 9.49 -8.61
N PRO A 31 8.41 9.18 -8.32
CA PRO A 31 9.12 9.82 -7.22
C PRO A 31 9.42 11.28 -7.57
N PRO A 32 9.32 12.19 -6.58
CA PRO A 32 9.71 13.56 -6.78
C PRO A 32 11.15 13.66 -7.32
N GLY A 33 11.35 14.49 -8.36
CA GLY A 33 12.69 14.79 -8.88
C GLY A 33 13.35 13.74 -9.77
N SER A 34 12.81 12.53 -9.93
CA SER A 34 13.40 11.49 -10.78
C SER A 34 13.20 11.75 -12.27
N GLN A 35 14.22 12.32 -12.92
CA GLN A 35 14.20 12.56 -14.37
C GLN A 35 14.14 11.27 -15.20
N ARG A 36 14.71 10.17 -14.70
CA ARG A 36 14.68 8.86 -15.38
C ARG A 36 13.28 8.27 -15.38
N ALA A 37 12.61 8.24 -14.22
CA ALA A 37 11.24 7.77 -14.11
C ALA A 37 10.28 8.66 -14.93
N LEU A 38 10.47 9.97 -14.91
CA LEU A 38 9.68 10.90 -15.70
C LEU A 38 9.83 10.67 -17.22
N ARG A 39 11.04 10.38 -17.69
CA ARG A 39 11.27 10.03 -19.11
C ARG A 39 10.58 8.71 -19.47
N ALA A 40 10.70 7.68 -18.63
CA ALA A 40 10.03 6.41 -18.85
C ALA A 40 8.50 6.60 -18.89
N TRP A 41 7.92 7.34 -17.96
CA TRP A 41 6.50 7.68 -17.96
C TRP A 41 6.05 8.39 -19.23
N LYS A 42 6.82 9.39 -19.70
CA LYS A 42 6.52 10.10 -20.97
C LYS A 42 6.52 9.15 -22.17
N ASN A 43 7.43 8.19 -22.20
CA ASN A 43 7.49 7.20 -23.29
C ASN A 43 6.27 6.26 -23.26
N GLU A 44 5.89 5.77 -22.07
CA GLU A 44 4.70 4.90 -21.91
C GLU A 44 3.40 5.61 -22.31
N CYS A 45 3.31 6.90 -22.05
CA CYS A 45 2.10 7.69 -22.29
C CYS A 45 2.19 8.57 -23.56
N ALA A 46 3.15 8.35 -24.46
CA ALA A 46 3.44 9.22 -25.61
C ALA A 46 2.24 9.41 -26.57
N LYS A 47 1.31 8.45 -26.59
CA LYS A 47 0.11 8.51 -27.45
C LYS A 47 -1.01 9.39 -26.88
N LEU A 48 -0.93 9.80 -25.60
CA LEU A 48 -1.97 10.61 -24.98
C LEU A 48 -1.72 12.11 -25.25
N PRO A 49 -2.65 12.84 -25.92
CA PRO A 49 -2.41 14.23 -26.32
C PRO A 49 -2.26 15.18 -25.13
N HIS A 50 -2.91 14.92 -24.00
CA HIS A 50 -2.94 15.80 -22.82
C HIS A 50 -2.08 15.29 -21.65
N ILE A 51 -1.06 14.50 -21.92
CA ILE A 51 -0.19 13.89 -20.91
C ILE A 51 0.40 14.92 -19.92
N ARG A 52 0.78 16.12 -20.38
CA ARG A 52 1.35 17.16 -19.51
C ARG A 52 0.36 17.63 -18.46
N GLN A 53 -0.91 17.78 -18.81
CA GLN A 53 -1.97 18.19 -17.88
C GLN A 53 -2.17 17.18 -16.77
N VAL A 54 -2.14 15.87 -17.09
CA VAL A 54 -2.22 14.81 -16.07
C VAL A 54 -1.10 14.93 -15.05
N LEU A 55 0.14 15.18 -15.51
CA LEU A 55 1.27 15.37 -14.61
C LEU A 55 1.14 16.63 -13.75
N GLU A 56 0.66 17.72 -14.33
CA GLU A 56 0.41 18.98 -13.62
C GLU A 56 -0.64 18.80 -12.52
N TRP A 57 -1.77 18.15 -12.82
CA TRP A 57 -2.81 17.86 -11.83
C TRP A 57 -2.29 16.99 -10.70
N VAL A 58 -1.56 15.90 -11.01
CA VAL A 58 -0.94 15.04 -9.97
C VAL A 58 0.07 15.82 -9.13
N GLY A 59 0.82 16.75 -9.74
CA GLY A 59 1.77 17.61 -9.04
C GLY A 59 1.14 18.61 -8.06
N GLN A 60 -0.15 18.93 -8.23
CA GLN A 60 -0.90 19.84 -7.35
C GLN A 60 -1.49 19.15 -6.12
N LEU A 61 -1.46 17.81 -6.08
CA LEU A 61 -1.99 17.02 -4.97
C LEU A 61 -1.03 17.02 -3.79
N ARG A 62 -1.58 17.18 -2.58
CA ARG A 62 -0.86 16.88 -1.35
C ARG A 62 -0.53 15.38 -1.26
N ALA A 63 0.47 15.05 -0.46
CA ALA A 63 0.92 13.67 -0.30
C ALA A 63 -0.24 12.74 0.13
N ASN A 64 -0.99 13.13 1.16
CA ASN A 64 -2.11 12.35 1.68
C ASN A 64 -3.34 12.25 0.76
N ALA A 65 -3.42 13.01 -0.35
CA ALA A 65 -4.48 12.86 -1.35
C ALA A 65 -4.12 11.86 -2.46
N ARG A 66 -2.83 11.49 -2.59
CA ARG A 66 -2.32 10.70 -3.72
C ARG A 66 -2.74 9.24 -3.64
N LEU A 67 -2.60 8.60 -2.48
CA LEU A 67 -2.93 7.19 -2.33
C LEU A 67 -4.44 6.90 -2.43
N PRO A 68 -5.36 7.66 -1.80
CA PRO A 68 -6.80 7.50 -2.03
C PRO A 68 -7.20 7.62 -3.50
N LEU A 69 -6.61 8.59 -4.21
CA LEU A 69 -6.85 8.73 -5.64
C LEU A 69 -6.29 7.55 -6.43
N PHE A 70 -5.09 7.08 -6.10
CA PHE A 70 -4.50 5.90 -6.72
C PHE A 70 -5.42 4.67 -6.60
N GLU A 71 -5.97 4.40 -5.42
CA GLU A 71 -6.91 3.31 -5.19
C GLU A 71 -8.21 3.47 -6.01
N THR A 72 -8.72 4.70 -6.10
CA THR A 72 -9.90 5.03 -6.92
C THR A 72 -9.65 4.75 -8.41
N LEU A 73 -8.51 5.23 -8.94
CA LEU A 73 -8.15 5.01 -10.34
C LEU A 73 -7.88 3.53 -10.64
N LEU A 74 -7.27 2.78 -9.73
CA LEU A 74 -7.11 1.33 -9.86
C LEU A 74 -8.45 0.60 -9.89
N SER A 75 -9.41 1.03 -9.08
CA SER A 75 -10.77 0.46 -9.10
C SER A 75 -11.44 0.66 -10.45
N ARG A 76 -11.30 1.84 -11.06
CA ARG A 76 -11.80 2.11 -12.43
C ARG A 76 -11.06 1.31 -13.49
N MET A 77 -9.73 1.21 -13.35
CA MET A 77 -8.89 0.42 -14.26
C MET A 77 -9.25 -1.07 -14.22
N ARG A 78 -9.70 -1.59 -13.08
CA ARG A 78 -10.22 -2.97 -12.96
C ARG A 78 -11.40 -3.23 -13.88
N GLY A 79 -12.22 -2.22 -14.19
CA GLY A 79 -13.33 -2.30 -15.15
C GLY A 79 -12.90 -2.31 -16.63
N GLN A 80 -11.62 -2.06 -16.93
CA GLN A 80 -11.10 -2.06 -18.29
C GLN A 80 -10.77 -3.49 -18.77
N PRO A 81 -10.65 -3.72 -20.09
CA PRO A 81 -10.25 -5.01 -20.65
C PRO A 81 -8.96 -5.55 -20.03
N LEU A 82 -8.81 -6.88 -19.96
CA LEU A 82 -7.63 -7.53 -19.38
C LEU A 82 -6.32 -7.07 -20.05
N THR A 83 -6.35 -6.89 -21.39
CA THR A 83 -5.20 -6.41 -22.15
C THR A 83 -4.71 -5.03 -21.69
N GLU A 84 -5.63 -4.11 -21.40
CA GLU A 84 -5.30 -2.77 -20.88
C GLU A 84 -4.74 -2.84 -19.45
N ARG A 85 -5.30 -3.72 -18.62
CA ARG A 85 -4.81 -3.96 -17.25
C ARG A 85 -3.39 -4.54 -17.26
N GLN A 86 -3.12 -5.52 -18.11
CA GLN A 86 -1.80 -6.12 -18.29
C GLN A 86 -0.80 -5.09 -18.84
N ALA A 87 -1.20 -4.29 -19.82
CA ALA A 87 -0.37 -3.21 -20.36
C ALA A 87 0.04 -2.21 -19.26
N LEU A 88 -0.88 -1.84 -18.36
CA LEU A 88 -0.55 -0.98 -17.22
C LEU A 88 0.45 -1.64 -16.27
N LEU A 89 0.27 -2.92 -15.94
CA LEU A 89 1.22 -3.65 -15.08
C LEU A 89 2.63 -3.71 -15.70
N GLU A 90 2.74 -3.97 -16.99
CA GLU A 90 4.02 -3.98 -17.69
C GLU A 90 4.68 -2.60 -17.73
N ALA A 91 3.89 -1.55 -18.04
CA ALA A 91 4.38 -0.17 -18.02
C ALA A 91 4.85 0.25 -16.63
N THR A 92 4.13 -0.15 -15.58
CA THR A 92 4.54 0.09 -14.18
C THR A 92 5.90 -0.52 -13.90
N ARG A 93 6.15 -1.76 -14.31
CA ARG A 93 7.47 -2.41 -14.16
C ARG A 93 8.57 -1.61 -14.85
N ARG A 94 8.33 -1.15 -16.09
CA ARG A 94 9.33 -0.35 -16.84
C ARG A 94 9.61 0.99 -16.17
N VAL A 95 8.58 1.69 -15.70
CA VAL A 95 8.73 2.98 -15.00
C VAL A 95 9.45 2.79 -13.67
N MET A 96 9.10 1.76 -12.90
CA MET A 96 9.77 1.44 -11.65
C MET A 96 11.24 1.04 -11.88
N ALA A 97 11.52 0.19 -12.84
CA ALA A 97 12.89 -0.20 -13.19
C ALA A 97 13.76 1.00 -13.63
N ALA A 98 13.17 1.97 -14.33
CA ALA A 98 13.88 3.19 -14.73
C ALA A 98 14.33 4.08 -13.56
N ARG A 99 13.75 3.90 -12.36
CA ARG A 99 14.19 4.63 -11.14
C ARG A 99 15.57 4.19 -10.67
N GLY A 100 15.92 2.95 -10.90
CA GLY A 100 17.18 2.31 -10.46
C GLY A 100 17.10 1.75 -9.06
N ILE A 101 16.56 2.46 -8.10
CA ILE A 101 16.41 2.02 -6.70
C ILE A 101 14.92 1.98 -6.36
N LEU A 102 14.45 0.83 -5.89
CA LEU A 102 13.09 0.64 -5.40
C LEU A 102 13.06 0.89 -3.89
N ARG A 103 12.00 1.53 -3.41
CA ARG A 103 11.73 1.69 -1.98
C ARG A 103 10.78 0.58 -1.52
N PRO A 104 10.77 0.23 -0.22
CA PRO A 104 9.82 -0.75 0.30
C PRO A 104 8.35 -0.42 -0.06
N ILE A 105 7.96 0.86 -0.02
CA ILE A 105 6.61 1.30 -0.41
C ILE A 105 6.27 1.00 -1.87
N ASP A 106 7.25 1.03 -2.76
CA ASP A 106 7.04 0.74 -4.19
C ASP A 106 6.66 -0.73 -4.40
N ARG A 107 7.19 -1.64 -3.57
CA ARG A 107 6.78 -3.06 -3.58
C ARG A 107 5.32 -3.24 -3.15
N LEU A 108 4.87 -2.50 -2.13
CA LEU A 108 3.46 -2.54 -1.72
C LEU A 108 2.53 -2.02 -2.83
N HIS A 109 2.87 -0.90 -3.46
CA HIS A 109 2.12 -0.42 -4.62
C HIS A 109 2.05 -1.46 -5.74
N TRP A 110 3.19 -2.10 -6.06
CA TRP A 110 3.24 -3.14 -7.08
C TRP A 110 2.36 -4.35 -6.74
N ILE A 111 2.42 -4.83 -5.49
CA ILE A 111 1.62 -5.97 -5.05
C ILE A 111 0.12 -5.61 -5.08
N ALA A 112 -0.25 -4.41 -4.61
CA ALA A 112 -1.63 -3.91 -4.66
C ALA A 112 -2.15 -3.82 -6.10
N MET A 113 -1.35 -3.32 -7.03
CA MET A 113 -1.71 -3.29 -8.45
C MET A 113 -1.91 -4.69 -9.02
N ARG A 114 -0.98 -5.61 -8.75
CA ARG A 114 -1.09 -7.01 -9.21
C ARG A 114 -2.34 -7.68 -8.67
N GLN A 115 -2.66 -7.49 -7.39
CA GLN A 115 -3.84 -8.07 -6.77
C GLN A 115 -5.13 -7.50 -7.38
N ARG A 116 -5.18 -6.19 -7.64
CA ARG A 116 -6.41 -5.56 -8.16
C ARG A 116 -6.60 -5.70 -9.67
N LEU A 117 -5.52 -5.72 -10.44
CA LEU A 117 -5.58 -5.71 -11.91
C LEU A 117 -5.28 -7.06 -12.54
N GLY A 118 -4.62 -7.96 -11.81
CA GLY A 118 -4.29 -9.30 -12.27
C GLY A 118 -5.50 -10.24 -12.29
N GLU A 119 -5.28 -11.44 -12.79
CA GLU A 119 -6.17 -12.58 -12.67
C GLU A 119 -5.96 -13.21 -11.29
N SER A 120 -6.54 -12.64 -10.26
CA SER A 120 -6.41 -13.21 -8.91
C SER A 120 -7.51 -14.23 -8.68
N SER A 121 -7.13 -15.46 -8.41
CA SER A 121 -8.02 -16.39 -7.71
C SER A 121 -8.15 -15.93 -6.26
N PRO A 122 -9.38 -15.88 -5.70
CA PRO A 122 -9.53 -15.59 -4.28
C PRO A 122 -8.75 -16.63 -3.47
N ALA A 123 -7.98 -16.17 -2.48
CA ALA A 123 -7.31 -17.06 -1.55
C ALA A 123 -8.38 -17.84 -0.76
N GLU A 124 -8.16 -19.14 -0.60
CA GLU A 124 -9.01 -19.96 0.25
C GLU A 124 -8.88 -19.45 1.70
N THR A 125 -9.98 -18.94 2.26
CA THR A 125 -9.99 -18.46 3.64
C THR A 125 -10.16 -19.65 4.58
N ARG A 126 -9.22 -19.84 5.49
CA ARG A 126 -9.34 -20.85 6.53
C ARG A 126 -10.47 -20.51 7.49
N ALA A 127 -11.23 -21.51 7.90
CA ALA A 127 -12.26 -21.33 8.93
C ALA A 127 -11.61 -20.84 10.23
N ALA A 128 -12.23 -19.86 10.87
CA ALA A 128 -11.75 -19.35 12.15
C ALA A 128 -11.93 -20.42 13.24
N ALA A 129 -10.84 -20.93 13.77
CA ALA A 129 -10.84 -21.78 14.97
C ALA A 129 -10.93 -20.95 16.24
N THR A 130 -10.59 -19.65 16.18
CA THR A 130 -10.56 -18.71 17.31
C THR A 130 -10.83 -17.29 16.82
N SER A 131 -11.39 -16.45 17.68
CA SER A 131 -11.56 -15.02 17.42
C SER A 131 -10.38 -14.17 17.88
N GLU A 132 -9.47 -14.73 18.68
CA GLU A 132 -8.36 -13.99 19.26
C GLU A 132 -7.07 -14.13 18.42
N LEU A 133 -6.43 -13.00 18.10
CA LEU A 133 -5.15 -12.98 17.40
C LEU A 133 -4.06 -13.78 18.13
N SER A 134 -4.04 -13.73 19.46
CA SER A 134 -3.08 -14.43 20.29
C SER A 134 -3.12 -15.95 20.14
N GLN A 135 -4.20 -16.50 19.59
CA GLN A 135 -4.43 -17.95 19.42
C GLN A 135 -4.23 -18.43 18.00
N LEU A 136 -3.76 -17.59 17.09
CA LEU A 136 -3.45 -17.98 15.72
C LEU A 136 -2.42 -19.12 15.67
N PRO A 137 -2.47 -19.96 14.64
CA PRO A 137 -1.49 -21.03 14.41
C PRO A 137 -0.09 -20.44 14.18
N GLU A 138 0.94 -21.21 14.47
CA GLU A 138 2.34 -20.77 14.40
C GLU A 138 2.71 -20.27 13.00
N SER A 139 2.21 -20.92 11.94
CA SER A 139 2.43 -20.47 10.55
C SER A 139 1.88 -19.06 10.29
N ALA A 140 0.71 -18.75 10.80
CA ALA A 140 0.13 -17.42 10.68
C ALA A 140 0.91 -16.38 11.49
N VAL A 141 1.37 -16.73 12.69
CA VAL A 141 2.21 -15.86 13.53
C VAL A 141 3.55 -15.59 12.83
N ALA A 142 4.17 -16.59 12.21
CA ALA A 142 5.39 -16.41 11.44
C ALA A 142 5.17 -15.48 10.24
N ALA A 143 4.04 -15.61 9.53
CA ALA A 143 3.69 -14.71 8.43
C ALA A 143 3.42 -13.28 8.91
N ILE A 144 2.73 -13.10 10.05
CA ILE A 144 2.54 -11.79 10.70
C ILE A 144 3.89 -11.17 11.01
N ALA A 145 4.80 -11.93 11.63
CA ALA A 145 6.13 -11.47 11.98
C ALA A 145 6.92 -11.01 10.73
N SER A 146 6.93 -11.83 9.68
CA SER A 146 7.62 -11.54 8.42
C SER A 146 7.07 -10.27 7.74
N TYR A 147 5.73 -10.16 7.62
CA TYR A 147 5.11 -8.99 7.02
C TYR A 147 5.29 -7.74 7.88
N THR A 148 5.18 -7.86 9.21
CA THR A 148 5.43 -6.75 10.14
C THR A 148 6.90 -6.30 10.09
N ALA A 149 7.86 -7.22 9.99
CA ALA A 149 9.27 -6.88 9.78
C ALA A 149 9.50 -6.11 8.47
N PHE A 150 8.78 -6.48 7.40
CA PHE A 150 8.81 -5.70 6.16
C PHE A 150 8.28 -4.27 6.37
N LEU A 151 7.16 -4.11 7.08
CA LEU A 151 6.58 -2.80 7.38
C LEU A 151 7.47 -1.96 8.31
N ALA A 152 8.23 -2.58 9.21
CA ALA A 152 9.10 -1.89 10.16
C ALA A 152 10.18 -0.99 9.51
N ARG A 153 10.41 -1.16 8.20
CA ARG A 153 11.26 -0.25 7.41
C ARG A 153 10.61 1.11 7.10
N MET A 154 9.28 1.19 7.25
CA MET A 154 8.48 2.36 6.87
C MET A 154 7.63 2.89 8.01
N VAL A 155 7.40 2.09 9.05
CA VAL A 155 6.50 2.38 10.18
C VAL A 155 7.31 2.31 11.47
N PRO A 156 7.16 3.25 12.38
CA PRO A 156 6.30 4.45 12.37
C PRO A 156 6.88 5.60 11.53
N THR A 157 8.15 5.56 11.22
CA THR A 157 8.84 6.57 10.41
C THR A 157 9.65 5.89 9.32
N GLU A 158 9.58 6.43 8.10
CA GLU A 158 10.47 6.01 7.02
C GLU A 158 11.92 6.28 7.45
N ALA A 159 12.76 5.24 7.44
CA ALA A 159 14.18 5.46 7.27
C ALA A 159 14.39 6.03 5.85
N ASP A 160 15.49 6.70 5.57
CA ASP A 160 15.94 7.03 4.20
C ASP A 160 16.19 5.71 3.44
N ALA A 161 15.13 4.98 3.24
CA ALA A 161 15.15 3.56 2.97
C ALA A 161 15.34 3.31 1.49
N LEU A 162 16.52 2.94 1.17
CA LEU A 162 16.83 2.11 0.02
C LEU A 162 16.26 0.70 0.24
N GLU A 163 16.04 -0.05 -0.80
CA GLU A 163 15.36 -1.36 -0.79
C GLU A 163 15.92 -2.35 0.24
N ASP A 164 17.21 -2.28 0.56
CA ASP A 164 17.91 -3.18 1.48
C ASP A 164 18.19 -2.55 2.86
N THR A 165 17.55 -1.44 3.19
CA THR A 165 17.77 -0.78 4.47
C THR A 165 17.14 -1.57 5.60
N ALA A 166 17.90 -1.82 6.66
CA ALA A 166 17.40 -2.40 7.90
C ALA A 166 16.37 -1.47 8.54
N PRO A 167 15.42 -2.01 9.33
CA PRO A 167 14.51 -1.20 10.12
C PRO A 167 15.28 -0.24 11.05
N THR A 168 14.70 0.95 11.27
CA THR A 168 15.23 1.89 12.26
C THR A 168 15.00 1.37 13.68
N GLU A 169 15.63 1.98 14.70
CA GLU A 169 15.35 1.67 16.10
C GLU A 169 13.87 1.84 16.44
N ALA A 170 13.22 2.88 15.90
CA ALA A 170 11.78 3.09 16.05
C ALA A 170 10.96 1.97 15.36
N GLY A 171 11.39 1.51 14.19
CA GLY A 171 10.77 0.38 13.49
C GLY A 171 10.93 -0.93 14.28
N LEU A 172 12.11 -1.19 14.87
CA LEU A 172 12.33 -2.36 15.74
C LEU A 172 11.45 -2.32 16.99
N THR A 173 11.32 -1.15 17.61
CA THR A 173 10.46 -0.95 18.78
C THR A 173 8.99 -1.16 18.41
N TRP A 174 8.56 -0.62 17.28
CA TRP A 174 7.22 -0.83 16.75
C TRP A 174 6.93 -2.31 16.47
N TYR A 175 7.86 -3.00 15.80
CA TYR A 175 7.76 -4.45 15.55
C TYR A 175 7.57 -5.23 16.85
N ALA A 176 8.40 -4.96 17.86
CA ALA A 176 8.31 -5.62 19.16
C ALA A 176 6.96 -5.36 19.84
N GLY A 177 6.43 -4.13 19.76
CA GLY A 177 5.10 -3.76 20.25
C GLY A 177 3.98 -4.54 19.58
N VAL A 178 4.00 -4.62 18.25
CA VAL A 178 3.01 -5.39 17.48
C VAL A 178 3.07 -6.88 17.85
N MET A 179 4.27 -7.45 17.99
CA MET A 179 4.46 -8.90 18.26
C MET A 179 4.28 -9.28 19.74
N ALA A 180 4.19 -8.33 20.66
CA ALA A 180 4.07 -8.58 22.09
C ALA A 180 2.95 -9.56 22.51
N PRO A 181 1.75 -9.58 21.89
CA PRO A 181 0.69 -10.52 22.25
C PRO A 181 1.09 -12.01 22.13
N TRP A 182 2.03 -12.32 21.23
CA TRP A 182 2.49 -13.71 21.01
C TRP A 182 3.73 -14.07 21.81
N ALA A 183 4.43 -13.10 22.40
CA ALA A 183 5.67 -13.31 23.16
C ALA A 183 5.55 -14.31 24.32
N LYS A 184 4.34 -14.47 24.86
CA LYS A 184 4.09 -15.41 25.97
C LYS A 184 3.93 -16.87 25.51
N ARG A 185 3.71 -17.12 24.24
CA ARG A 185 3.37 -18.46 23.70
C ARG A 185 4.47 -19.06 22.82
N ALA A 186 5.22 -18.22 22.14
CA ALA A 186 6.29 -18.64 21.25
C ALA A 186 7.43 -17.61 21.30
N ALA A 187 8.64 -18.06 20.94
CA ALA A 187 9.73 -17.13 20.68
C ALA A 187 9.34 -16.24 19.48
N ILE A 188 9.37 -14.91 19.68
CA ILE A 188 9.12 -13.96 18.60
C ILE A 188 10.30 -14.05 17.61
N PRO A 189 10.04 -14.26 16.31
CA PRO A 189 11.10 -14.20 15.31
C PRO A 189 11.82 -12.84 15.33
N PRO A 190 13.11 -12.78 14.99
CA PRO A 190 13.81 -11.50 14.84
C PRO A 190 13.12 -10.63 13.78
N CYS A 191 13.24 -9.31 13.90
CA CYS A 191 12.75 -8.37 12.91
C CYS A 191 13.69 -8.38 11.70
N ASP A 192 13.51 -9.40 10.86
CA ASP A 192 14.26 -9.60 9.63
C ASP A 192 13.32 -9.44 8.43
N PRO A 193 13.40 -8.32 7.68
CA PRO A 193 12.52 -8.06 6.56
C PRO A 193 12.72 -9.10 5.45
N PRO A 194 11.63 -9.73 4.98
CA PRO A 194 11.72 -10.74 3.93
C PRO A 194 12.14 -10.13 2.59
N ASP A 195 12.67 -10.97 1.74
CA ASP A 195 12.84 -10.66 0.32
C ASP A 195 11.49 -10.58 -0.41
N THR A 196 11.51 -10.42 -1.73
CA THR A 196 10.27 -10.26 -2.52
C THR A 196 9.40 -11.51 -2.49
N GLU A 197 10.00 -12.70 -2.53
CA GLU A 197 9.27 -13.98 -2.53
C GLU A 197 8.68 -14.24 -1.15
N GLY A 198 9.45 -14.09 -0.10
CA GLY A 198 9.00 -14.21 1.28
C GLY A 198 7.88 -13.21 1.63
N LEU A 199 7.94 -11.98 1.10
CA LEU A 199 6.87 -11.00 1.29
C LEU A 199 5.55 -11.46 0.64
N VAL A 200 5.60 -11.98 -0.58
CA VAL A 200 4.41 -12.50 -1.28
C VAL A 200 3.84 -13.71 -0.54
N GLN A 201 4.71 -14.62 -0.08
CA GLN A 201 4.30 -15.78 0.70
C GLN A 201 3.66 -15.39 2.03
N ALA A 202 4.27 -14.46 2.78
CA ALA A 202 3.71 -13.94 4.01
C ALA A 202 2.33 -13.33 3.79
N LEU A 203 2.16 -12.52 2.73
CA LEU A 203 0.88 -11.91 2.39
C LEU A 203 -0.19 -12.96 2.04
N GLN A 204 0.15 -13.99 1.27
CA GLN A 204 -0.78 -15.08 0.94
C GLN A 204 -1.25 -15.82 2.21
N GLU A 205 -0.34 -16.11 3.13
CA GLU A 205 -0.69 -16.73 4.41
C GLU A 205 -1.59 -15.81 5.26
N LEU A 206 -1.30 -14.50 5.31
CA LEU A 206 -2.16 -13.50 5.97
C LEU A 206 -3.55 -13.42 5.35
N GLN A 207 -3.66 -13.51 4.03
CA GLN A 207 -4.94 -13.53 3.32
C GLN A 207 -5.74 -14.82 3.58
N SER A 208 -5.09 -15.90 4.02
CA SER A 208 -5.75 -17.13 4.45
C SER A 208 -6.30 -17.06 5.88
N VAL A 209 -5.84 -16.09 6.70
CA VAL A 209 -6.39 -15.83 8.03
C VAL A 209 -7.86 -15.42 7.91
N ALA A 210 -8.69 -15.87 8.85
CA ALA A 210 -10.11 -15.56 8.85
C ALA A 210 -10.37 -14.05 8.75
N TRP A 211 -11.29 -13.65 7.87
CA TRP A 211 -11.57 -12.25 7.56
C TRP A 211 -11.89 -11.40 8.81
N MET A 212 -12.51 -11.99 9.84
CA MET A 212 -12.83 -11.32 11.10
C MET A 212 -11.58 -10.93 11.93
N GLN A 213 -10.46 -11.61 11.73
CA GLN A 213 -9.21 -11.37 12.46
C GLN A 213 -8.31 -10.33 11.79
N ARG A 214 -8.43 -10.15 10.49
CA ARG A 214 -7.61 -9.20 9.72
C ARG A 214 -7.77 -7.75 10.20
N PRO A 215 -8.99 -7.23 10.49
CA PRO A 215 -9.17 -5.90 11.08
C PRO A 215 -8.49 -5.72 12.44
N ALA A 216 -8.47 -6.77 13.26
CA ALA A 216 -7.78 -6.70 14.54
C ALA A 216 -6.25 -6.62 14.38
N LEU A 217 -5.68 -7.35 13.39
CA LEU A 217 -4.27 -7.26 13.08
C LEU A 217 -3.89 -5.86 12.54
N VAL A 218 -4.67 -5.34 11.59
CA VAL A 218 -4.44 -4.00 11.04
C VAL A 218 -4.53 -2.94 12.15
N ARG A 219 -5.52 -3.06 13.04
CA ARG A 219 -5.65 -2.16 14.18
C ARG A 219 -4.43 -2.22 15.09
N ALA A 220 -3.90 -3.42 15.39
CA ALA A 220 -2.69 -3.56 16.19
C ALA A 220 -1.48 -2.84 15.55
N TRP A 221 -1.32 -2.90 14.22
CA TRP A 221 -0.27 -2.16 13.51
C TRP A 221 -0.44 -0.64 13.66
N VAL A 222 -1.68 -0.14 13.49
CA VAL A 222 -1.98 1.30 13.55
C VAL A 222 -1.85 1.82 14.98
N GLU A 223 -2.42 1.16 15.96
CA GLU A 223 -2.33 1.53 17.38
C GLU A 223 -0.87 1.59 17.84
N ALA A 224 -0.08 0.56 17.52
CA ALA A 224 1.34 0.56 17.86
C ALA A 224 2.10 1.71 17.17
N ALA A 225 1.74 2.07 15.94
CA ALA A 225 2.39 3.16 15.21
C ALA A 225 2.04 4.54 15.79
N VAL A 226 0.77 4.76 16.17
CA VAL A 226 0.31 6.03 16.75
C VAL A 226 0.90 6.28 18.12
N LEU A 227 1.23 5.24 18.89
CA LEU A 227 1.93 5.39 20.18
C LEU A 227 3.30 6.09 20.05
N HIS A 228 3.92 6.04 18.87
CA HIS A 228 5.19 6.71 18.57
C HIS A 228 5.02 8.15 18.03
N GLY A 229 3.80 8.66 17.94
CA GLY A 229 3.48 10.02 17.46
C GLY A 229 2.63 10.05 16.20
N ARG A 230 2.69 11.17 15.48
CA ARG A 230 1.96 11.30 14.20
C ARG A 230 2.62 10.48 13.11
N LEU A 231 1.80 9.71 12.39
CA LEU A 231 2.24 9.00 11.20
C LEU A 231 2.72 10.01 10.13
N ASN A 232 3.86 9.73 9.52
CA ASN A 232 4.24 10.38 8.26
C ASN A 232 3.46 9.77 7.09
N ASP A 233 3.50 10.43 5.93
CA ASP A 233 2.72 10.00 4.77
C ASP A 233 3.12 8.59 4.30
N THR A 234 4.41 8.23 4.30
CA THR A 234 4.87 6.89 3.89
C THR A 234 4.39 5.80 4.84
N ALA A 235 4.45 6.02 6.16
CA ALA A 235 3.94 5.06 7.14
C ALA A 235 2.42 4.88 7.00
N ALA A 236 1.69 5.98 6.85
CA ALA A 236 0.25 5.94 6.62
C ALA A 236 -0.09 5.19 5.32
N ASP A 237 0.62 5.48 4.22
CA ASP A 237 0.44 4.81 2.94
C ASP A 237 0.73 3.31 3.03
N ALA A 238 1.80 2.91 3.71
CA ALA A 238 2.13 1.49 3.91
C ALA A 238 1.03 0.75 4.69
N LEU A 239 0.50 1.36 5.75
CA LEU A 239 -0.58 0.78 6.54
C LEU A 239 -1.90 0.75 5.75
N ARG A 240 -2.23 1.81 4.99
CA ARG A 240 -3.43 1.83 4.13
C ARG A 240 -3.37 0.79 3.02
N LEU A 241 -2.24 0.65 2.34
CA LEU A 241 -2.03 -0.41 1.36
C LEU A 241 -2.19 -1.80 2.00
N SER A 242 -1.70 -1.98 3.23
CA SER A 242 -1.88 -3.23 3.97
C SER A 242 -3.36 -3.52 4.28
N CYS A 243 -4.17 -2.50 4.64
CA CYS A 243 -5.63 -2.66 4.75
C CYS A 243 -6.22 -3.17 3.45
N SER A 244 -5.87 -2.53 2.34
CA SER A 244 -6.36 -2.90 1.00
C SER A 244 -5.95 -4.31 0.59
N LEU A 245 -4.70 -4.71 0.88
CA LEU A 245 -4.17 -6.04 0.55
C LEU A 245 -4.81 -7.17 1.38
N LEU A 246 -5.28 -6.86 2.58
CA LEU A 246 -5.93 -7.81 3.48
C LEU A 246 -7.46 -7.74 3.44
N ASP A 247 -8.05 -6.97 2.53
CA ASP A 247 -9.50 -6.71 2.49
C ASP A 247 -10.05 -6.31 3.87
N SER A 248 -9.31 -5.47 4.59
CA SER A 248 -9.64 -4.98 5.91
C SER A 248 -10.16 -3.54 5.84
N PRO A 249 -11.17 -3.18 6.64
CA PRO A 249 -11.61 -1.79 6.72
C PRO A 249 -10.49 -0.89 7.25
N LEU A 250 -10.51 0.37 6.81
CA LEU A 250 -9.53 1.37 7.22
C LEU A 250 -9.81 1.79 8.69
N PRO A 251 -8.83 1.71 9.61
CA PRO A 251 -8.99 2.21 10.97
C PRO A 251 -9.23 3.72 11.02
N PRO A 252 -9.98 4.23 12.03
CA PRO A 252 -10.29 5.66 12.15
C PRO A 252 -9.08 6.58 12.11
N GLU A 253 -8.00 6.19 12.77
CA GLU A 253 -6.75 6.96 12.85
C GLU A 253 -6.12 7.19 11.47
N LEU A 254 -6.17 6.17 10.61
CA LEU A 254 -5.72 6.30 9.22
C LEU A 254 -6.70 7.12 8.39
N ALA A 255 -8.01 6.93 8.56
CA ALA A 255 -9.00 7.72 7.84
C ALA A 255 -8.84 9.21 8.12
N TRP A 256 -8.59 9.60 9.36
CA TRP A 256 -8.33 11.00 9.74
C TRP A 256 -7.06 11.56 9.09
N HIS A 257 -6.00 10.76 8.92
CA HIS A 257 -4.79 11.16 8.22
C HIS A 257 -5.11 11.62 6.77
N TYR A 258 -6.02 10.93 6.11
CA TYR A 258 -6.46 11.25 4.74
C TYR A 258 -7.61 12.26 4.65
N GLY A 259 -8.14 12.72 5.80
CA GLY A 259 -9.29 13.60 5.86
C GLY A 259 -10.61 12.92 5.49
N GLU A 260 -10.66 11.60 5.56
CA GLU A 260 -11.87 10.81 5.36
C GLU A 260 -12.71 10.84 6.65
N THR A 261 -13.96 11.25 6.56
CA THR A 261 -14.90 11.20 7.67
C THR A 261 -15.64 9.86 7.65
N PHE A 262 -15.65 9.16 8.79
CA PHE A 262 -16.59 8.06 8.95
C PHE A 262 -18.00 8.62 9.01
N SER A 263 -18.81 8.32 8.00
CA SER A 263 -20.26 8.31 8.20
C SER A 263 -20.57 7.11 9.08
N GLU A 264 -20.78 7.32 10.37
CA GLU A 264 -21.44 6.33 11.21
C GLU A 264 -22.86 6.13 10.65
N THR A 265 -22.97 5.25 9.67
CA THR A 265 -24.27 4.67 9.34
C THR A 265 -24.53 3.64 10.43
N LEU A 266 -25.07 4.11 11.56
CA LEU A 266 -25.73 3.27 12.53
C LEU A 266 -26.89 2.57 11.79
N ALA A 267 -26.72 1.28 11.51
CA ALA A 267 -27.80 0.37 11.17
C ALA A 267 -28.34 -0.26 12.45
#